data_b2144408a78d1e73a244e824acb6a02a
#
_entry.id   b2144408a78d1e73a244e824acb6a02a
#
_cell.length_a   1.000
_cell.length_b   1.000
_cell.length_c   1.000
_cell.angle_alpha   90.00
_cell.angle_beta   90.00
_cell.angle_gamma   90.00
#
_symmetry.space_group_name_H-M   'P 1'
#
loop_
_entity.id
_entity.type
_entity.pdbx_description
1 polymer ?
#
loop_
_entity_poly.entity_id
_entity_poly.type
_entity_poly.pdbx_seq_one_letter_code
_entity_poly.pdbx_strand_id
1 'polypeptide(L)'
;MLGRILIPALLACVASGGLAGHAAAQAAAAPSVHSFSGNLGLASQYRYRGIAQTDGKPALQGGFDYAHADGPYAGTWASNVGWLSDADARVGNSLEWDVYGGYRRSAGDLGYDAGLLYYGYPGRYPATFNSPNTVELYLAASWKTLTLKYSHALTDLFGFVDSRGAGYLDLAGSVDLGHGIALVAHVGRQWVPAGSTGGIRVRAARDCSYHDWRLGLSAQAVGLNWALVYVDTDARGGAGQCYRSAPGRDLGKGALVLSVGKTF
;
A
#
# COMPACT_ATOMS: atom_id res chain seq x y z
N MET A 1 15.15 -25.15 -30.99
CA MET A 1 14.14 -24.07 -30.97
C MET A 1 13.85 -23.75 -29.51
N LEU A 2 14.57 -22.81 -28.92
CA LEU A 2 14.36 -22.37 -27.53
C LEU A 2 13.28 -21.30 -27.54
N GLY A 3 12.10 -21.64 -27.01
CA GLY A 3 11.01 -20.69 -26.79
C GLY A 3 11.41 -19.65 -25.77
N ARG A 4 11.52 -18.39 -26.21
CA ARG A 4 11.70 -17.24 -25.35
C ARG A 4 10.38 -16.99 -24.58
N ILE A 5 10.39 -17.30 -23.31
CA ILE A 5 9.30 -16.94 -22.41
C ILE A 5 9.45 -15.43 -22.09
N LEU A 6 8.52 -14.64 -22.64
CA LEU A 6 8.33 -13.24 -22.24
C LEU A 6 7.79 -13.22 -20.80
N ILE A 7 8.59 -12.79 -19.86
CA ILE A 7 8.19 -12.58 -18.46
C ILE A 7 7.49 -11.22 -18.42
N PRO A 8 6.18 -11.13 -18.11
CA PRO A 8 5.57 -9.85 -17.81
C PRO A 8 6.23 -9.28 -16.54
N ALA A 9 6.76 -8.08 -16.64
CA ALA A 9 7.25 -7.34 -15.49
C ALA A 9 6.07 -7.11 -14.52
N LEU A 10 6.02 -7.91 -13.46
CA LEU A 10 5.09 -7.67 -12.36
C LEU A 10 5.57 -6.42 -11.64
N LEU A 11 4.99 -5.27 -11.96
CA LEU A 11 5.13 -4.05 -11.16
C LEU A 11 4.38 -4.30 -9.86
N ALA A 12 5.08 -4.77 -8.82
CA ALA A 12 4.54 -4.80 -7.49
C ALA A 12 4.46 -3.35 -7.00
N CYS A 13 3.28 -2.73 -7.11
CA CYS A 13 3.00 -1.49 -6.41
C CYS A 13 3.14 -1.75 -4.91
N VAL A 14 4.18 -1.20 -4.32
CA VAL A 14 4.50 -1.31 -2.89
C VAL A 14 3.51 -0.51 -2.03
N ALA A 15 2.82 0.45 -2.62
CA ALA A 15 1.76 1.18 -1.93
C ALA A 15 0.46 0.34 -1.96
N SER A 16 -0.01 -0.06 -0.80
CA SER A 16 -1.28 -0.72 -0.58
C SER A 16 -2.45 0.13 -1.11
N GLY A 17 -2.89 -0.15 -2.31
CA GLY A 17 -3.96 0.59 -3.00
C GLY A 17 -3.66 0.90 -4.46
N GLY A 18 -2.41 0.75 -4.89
CA GLY A 18 -2.02 1.00 -6.27
C GLY A 18 -2.60 -0.05 -7.23
N LEU A 19 -3.14 0.41 -8.34
CA LEU A 19 -3.57 -0.39 -9.48
C LEU A 19 -2.38 -1.23 -9.99
N ALA A 20 -2.43 -2.54 -9.83
CA ALA A 20 -1.55 -3.43 -10.58
C ALA A 20 -1.94 -3.35 -12.07
N GLY A 21 -1.37 -2.39 -12.79
CA GLY A 21 -1.54 -2.27 -14.23
C GLY A 21 -0.80 -3.40 -14.92
N HIS A 22 -1.53 -4.25 -15.64
CA HIS A 22 -0.92 -5.14 -16.62
C HIS A 22 -0.35 -4.26 -17.73
N ALA A 23 0.97 -4.24 -17.88
CA ALA A 23 1.61 -3.54 -18.98
C ALA A 23 1.15 -4.18 -20.30
N ALA A 24 0.49 -3.40 -21.15
CA ALA A 24 0.23 -3.78 -22.52
C ALA A 24 1.57 -4.04 -23.23
N ALA A 25 1.65 -5.12 -24.00
CA ALA A 25 2.83 -5.45 -24.80
C ALA A 25 3.10 -4.35 -25.82
N GLN A 26 4.02 -3.44 -25.51
CA GLN A 26 4.58 -2.52 -26.45
C GLN A 26 5.70 -3.23 -27.21
N ALA A 27 5.79 -3.02 -28.53
CA ALA A 27 6.75 -3.67 -29.41
C ALA A 27 8.16 -3.65 -28.79
N ALA A 28 8.83 -4.83 -28.78
CA ALA A 28 10.05 -5.07 -28.05
C ALA A 28 11.22 -4.21 -28.56
N ALA A 29 11.47 -3.11 -27.88
CA ALA A 29 12.81 -2.55 -27.78
C ALA A 29 13.69 -3.56 -27.00
N ALA A 30 15.00 -3.63 -27.33
CA ALA A 30 15.94 -4.46 -26.58
C ALA A 30 15.78 -4.17 -25.07
N PRO A 31 15.78 -5.18 -24.18
CA PRO A 31 15.57 -4.95 -22.76
C PRO A 31 16.68 -4.01 -22.26
N SER A 32 16.28 -2.81 -21.85
CA SER A 32 17.22 -1.88 -21.22
C SER A 32 17.63 -2.43 -19.88
N VAL A 33 18.94 -2.36 -19.56
CA VAL A 33 19.47 -2.75 -18.26
C VAL A 33 18.83 -1.90 -17.14
N HIS A 34 18.44 -0.68 -17.48
CA HIS A 34 17.80 0.29 -16.60
C HIS A 34 16.38 0.59 -17.09
N SER A 35 15.42 0.57 -16.19
CA SER A 35 14.02 0.91 -16.45
C SER A 35 13.59 2.03 -15.51
N PHE A 36 12.91 3.04 -16.05
CA PHE A 36 12.30 4.13 -15.31
C PHE A 36 10.83 4.20 -15.68
N SER A 37 9.98 4.39 -14.69
CA SER A 37 8.56 4.63 -14.92
C SER A 37 8.01 5.66 -13.94
N GLY A 38 6.97 6.37 -14.38
CA GLY A 38 6.18 7.25 -13.54
C GLY A 38 4.74 6.81 -13.53
N ASN A 39 4.01 7.10 -12.48
CA ASN A 39 2.59 6.85 -12.39
C ASN A 39 1.86 8.05 -11.79
N LEU A 40 0.60 8.24 -12.21
CA LEU A 40 -0.30 9.26 -11.66
C LEU A 40 -1.71 8.68 -11.64
N GLY A 41 -2.44 8.92 -10.55
CA GLY A 41 -3.79 8.40 -10.39
C GLY A 41 -4.66 9.24 -9.47
N LEU A 42 -5.97 9.04 -9.63
CA LEU A 42 -7.01 9.58 -8.76
C LEU A 42 -7.81 8.43 -8.17
N ALA A 43 -8.14 8.52 -6.89
CA ALA A 43 -9.04 7.60 -6.22
C ALA A 43 -10.17 8.37 -5.53
N SER A 44 -11.37 7.76 -5.47
CA SER A 44 -12.49 8.37 -4.73
C SER A 44 -12.19 8.51 -3.24
N GLN A 45 -11.30 7.67 -2.71
CA GLN A 45 -10.68 7.79 -1.39
C GLN A 45 -9.40 6.94 -1.34
N TYR A 46 -8.45 7.30 -0.49
CA TYR A 46 -7.27 6.50 -0.23
C TYR A 46 -7.52 5.52 0.94
N ARG A 47 -7.28 4.25 0.70
CA ARG A 47 -7.31 3.17 1.71
C ARG A 47 -5.96 2.48 1.81
N TYR A 48 -5.39 2.47 3.01
CA TYR A 48 -4.17 1.74 3.33
C TYR A 48 -4.50 0.57 4.26
N ARG A 49 -4.22 -0.67 3.86
CA ARG A 49 -4.59 -1.88 4.60
C ARG A 49 -6.04 -1.82 5.11
N GLY A 50 -6.97 -1.41 4.23
CA GLY A 50 -8.38 -1.24 4.55
C GLY A 50 -8.76 0.06 5.26
N ILE A 51 -7.84 0.75 5.93
CA ILE A 51 -8.10 1.95 6.73
C ILE A 51 -8.10 3.22 5.87
N ALA A 52 -9.13 4.07 6.04
CA ALA A 52 -9.26 5.33 5.31
C ALA A 52 -8.18 6.34 5.72
N GLN A 53 -7.42 6.84 4.73
CA GLN A 53 -6.36 7.84 4.93
C GLN A 53 -6.83 9.26 4.63
N THR A 54 -7.86 9.41 3.79
CA THR A 54 -8.43 10.70 3.38
C THR A 54 -9.82 10.96 3.97
N ASP A 55 -10.24 10.17 4.95
CA ASP A 55 -11.57 10.25 5.59
C ASP A 55 -12.73 10.26 4.57
N GLY A 56 -12.63 9.40 3.54
CA GLY A 56 -13.62 9.27 2.47
C GLY A 56 -13.57 10.37 1.40
N LYS A 57 -12.55 11.22 1.40
CA LYS A 57 -12.33 12.27 0.39
C LYS A 57 -11.43 11.77 -0.74
N PRO A 58 -11.48 12.39 -1.94
CA PRO A 58 -10.63 12.02 -3.06
C PRO A 58 -9.13 12.12 -2.76
N ALA A 59 -8.37 11.24 -3.40
CA ALA A 59 -6.92 11.22 -3.33
C ALA A 59 -6.29 11.38 -4.71
N LEU A 60 -5.27 12.24 -4.80
CA LEU A 60 -4.32 12.33 -5.90
C LEU A 60 -3.06 11.58 -5.49
N GLN A 61 -2.62 10.64 -6.32
CA GLN A 61 -1.54 9.71 -6.02
C GLN A 61 -0.59 9.62 -7.19
N GLY A 62 0.72 9.48 -6.91
CA GLY A 62 1.69 9.32 -7.98
C GLY A 62 3.06 8.96 -7.46
N GLY A 63 3.94 8.50 -8.37
CA GLY A 63 5.27 8.06 -7.99
C GLY A 63 6.19 7.86 -9.17
N PHE A 64 7.44 7.55 -8.86
CA PHE A 64 8.49 7.20 -9.81
C PHE A 64 9.23 5.96 -9.34
N ASP A 65 9.55 5.10 -10.28
CA ASP A 65 10.25 3.85 -10.06
C ASP A 65 11.47 3.75 -10.95
N TYR A 66 12.53 3.19 -10.40
CA TYR A 66 13.71 2.70 -11.08
C TYR A 66 13.87 1.21 -10.84
N ALA A 67 14.21 0.44 -11.86
CA ALA A 67 14.57 -0.95 -11.73
C ALA A 67 15.76 -1.30 -12.62
N HIS A 68 16.65 -2.14 -12.09
CA HIS A 68 17.77 -2.73 -12.81
C HIS A 68 17.44 -4.18 -13.22
N ALA A 69 17.91 -4.58 -14.40
CA ALA A 69 17.65 -5.92 -14.93
C ALA A 69 18.16 -7.06 -14.00
N ASP A 70 19.18 -6.78 -13.19
CA ASP A 70 19.73 -7.72 -12.22
C ASP A 70 18.97 -7.78 -10.88
N GLY A 71 17.88 -7.03 -10.73
CA GLY A 71 16.99 -7.14 -9.59
C GLY A 71 16.91 -5.95 -8.64
N PRO A 72 17.96 -5.12 -8.44
CA PRO A 72 17.84 -3.92 -7.60
C PRO A 72 16.80 -2.97 -8.12
N TYR A 73 16.06 -2.33 -7.21
CA TYR A 73 15.11 -1.27 -7.54
C TYR A 73 15.02 -0.23 -6.43
N ALA A 74 14.55 0.96 -6.78
CA ALA A 74 14.20 2.02 -5.86
C ALA A 74 13.03 2.82 -6.42
N GLY A 75 12.26 3.47 -5.54
CA GLY A 75 11.16 4.30 -5.98
C GLY A 75 10.70 5.26 -4.90
N THR A 76 9.78 6.11 -5.29
CA THR A 76 9.08 7.03 -4.41
C THR A 76 7.62 7.12 -4.83
N TRP A 77 6.75 7.33 -3.86
CA TRP A 77 5.33 7.50 -4.08
C TRP A 77 4.78 8.54 -3.11
N ALA A 78 3.70 9.20 -3.49
CA ALA A 78 3.05 10.19 -2.65
C ALA A 78 1.53 10.20 -2.84
N SER A 79 0.82 10.61 -1.78
CA SER A 79 -0.63 10.83 -1.79
C SER A 79 -0.99 11.95 -0.83
N ASN A 80 -2.04 12.70 -1.15
CA ASN A 80 -2.65 13.50 -0.09
C ASN A 80 -3.31 12.59 0.95
N VAL A 81 -3.23 13.01 2.21
CA VAL A 81 -3.86 12.37 3.37
C VAL A 81 -4.56 13.39 4.25
N GLY A 82 -5.48 12.94 5.11
CA GLY A 82 -6.20 13.81 6.04
C GLY A 82 -6.16 13.32 7.48
N TRP A 83 -5.85 12.03 7.72
CA TRP A 83 -6.01 11.40 9.02
C TRP A 83 -5.19 12.06 10.14
N LEU A 84 -4.03 12.66 9.84
CA LEU A 84 -3.18 13.35 10.81
C LEU A 84 -3.75 14.71 11.22
N SER A 85 -4.10 15.55 10.24
CA SER A 85 -4.72 16.86 10.50
C SER A 85 -6.14 16.72 11.05
N ASP A 86 -6.85 15.66 10.68
CA ASP A 86 -8.16 15.35 11.25
C ASP A 86 -8.03 14.88 12.72
N ALA A 87 -6.91 14.26 13.12
CA ALA A 87 -6.67 13.83 14.49
C ALA A 87 -6.32 15.00 15.43
N ASP A 88 -5.57 15.98 14.95
CA ASP A 88 -5.20 17.18 15.71
C ASP A 88 -5.08 18.38 14.75
N ALA A 89 -5.95 19.37 14.89
CA ALA A 89 -5.97 20.58 14.06
C ALA A 89 -4.67 21.42 14.12
N ARG A 90 -3.77 21.16 15.08
CA ARG A 90 -2.46 21.78 15.16
C ARG A 90 -1.42 21.11 14.27
N VAL A 91 -1.73 19.92 13.73
CA VAL A 91 -0.87 19.21 12.79
C VAL A 91 -1.03 19.81 11.40
N GLY A 92 0.06 20.33 10.86
CA GLY A 92 0.12 20.88 9.51
C GLY A 92 0.66 19.87 8.50
N ASN A 93 0.01 18.71 8.39
CA ASN A 93 0.33 17.69 7.39
C ASN A 93 -0.88 17.36 6.53
N SER A 94 -0.67 17.20 5.23
CA SER A 94 -1.66 16.74 4.25
C SER A 94 -1.05 15.81 3.19
N LEU A 95 0.19 15.36 3.40
CA LEU A 95 0.96 14.57 2.44
C LEU A 95 1.56 13.34 3.13
N GLU A 96 1.43 12.21 2.50
CA GLU A 96 2.24 11.01 2.68
C GLU A 96 3.26 10.96 1.54
N TRP A 97 4.52 10.74 1.88
CA TRP A 97 5.62 10.59 0.93
C TRP A 97 6.46 9.39 1.29
N ASP A 98 6.43 8.40 0.44
CA ASP A 98 7.12 7.13 0.62
C ASP A 98 8.38 7.05 -0.21
N VAL A 99 9.42 6.42 0.36
CA VAL A 99 10.64 6.06 -0.33
C VAL A 99 10.92 4.59 -0.06
N TYR A 100 11.20 3.84 -1.12
CA TYR A 100 11.45 2.42 -1.00
C TYR A 100 12.58 1.95 -1.91
N GLY A 101 13.15 0.81 -1.55
CA GLY A 101 14.13 0.13 -2.37
C GLY A 101 14.33 -1.29 -1.92
N GLY A 102 14.83 -2.10 -2.83
CA GLY A 102 14.96 -3.52 -2.55
C GLY A 102 15.61 -4.29 -3.69
N TYR A 103 15.42 -5.58 -3.62
CA TYR A 103 15.89 -6.53 -4.61
C TYR A 103 14.78 -7.53 -4.93
N ARG A 104 14.46 -7.67 -6.20
CA ARG A 104 13.48 -8.64 -6.70
C ARG A 104 14.02 -9.47 -7.84
N ARG A 105 13.62 -10.74 -7.86
CA ARG A 105 13.96 -11.68 -8.94
C ARG A 105 12.81 -12.66 -9.15
N SER A 106 12.83 -13.30 -10.32
CA SER A 106 11.92 -14.41 -10.62
C SER A 106 12.67 -15.55 -11.29
N ALA A 107 12.21 -16.77 -11.05
CA ALA A 107 12.68 -17.99 -11.65
C ALA A 107 11.46 -18.84 -12.05
N GLY A 108 11.16 -18.89 -13.35
CA GLY A 108 9.91 -19.45 -13.84
C GLY A 108 8.70 -18.69 -13.31
N ASP A 109 7.74 -19.42 -12.75
CA ASP A 109 6.51 -18.83 -12.19
C ASP A 109 6.71 -18.26 -10.77
N LEU A 110 7.85 -18.52 -10.14
CA LEU A 110 8.16 -18.04 -8.78
C LEU A 110 8.91 -16.71 -8.85
N GLY A 111 8.42 -15.74 -8.07
CA GLY A 111 9.11 -14.47 -7.80
C GLY A 111 9.39 -14.31 -6.32
N TYR A 112 10.41 -13.52 -5.99
CA TYR A 112 10.69 -13.07 -4.64
C TYR A 112 11.10 -11.60 -4.64
N ASP A 113 10.79 -10.92 -3.55
CA ASP A 113 11.08 -9.51 -3.35
C ASP A 113 11.41 -9.27 -1.87
N ALA A 114 12.46 -8.50 -1.62
CA ALA A 114 12.86 -8.07 -0.29
C ALA A 114 13.27 -6.62 -0.35
N GLY A 115 12.80 -5.79 0.58
CA GLY A 115 13.12 -4.38 0.56
C GLY A 115 12.74 -3.65 1.84
N LEU A 116 13.08 -2.37 1.84
CA LEU A 116 12.74 -1.41 2.88
C LEU A 116 11.77 -0.38 2.32
N LEU A 117 10.86 0.06 3.15
CA LEU A 117 9.91 1.11 2.85
C LEU A 117 9.89 2.11 4.01
N TYR A 118 10.13 3.37 3.69
CA TYR A 118 9.96 4.50 4.60
C TYR A 118 8.67 5.23 4.24
N TYR A 119 7.76 5.35 5.20
CA TYR A 119 6.59 6.21 5.14
C TYR A 119 6.93 7.53 5.82
N GLY A 120 6.89 8.61 5.07
CA GLY A 120 7.18 9.96 5.52
C GLY A 120 5.95 10.84 5.51
N TYR A 121 5.75 11.58 6.59
CA TYR A 121 4.65 12.53 6.73
C TYR A 121 5.22 13.92 7.00
N PRO A 122 5.71 14.62 5.95
CA PRO A 122 6.31 15.95 6.12
C PRO A 122 5.26 16.95 6.62
N GLY A 123 5.64 17.75 7.62
CA GLY A 123 4.68 18.72 8.17
C GLY A 123 5.12 19.29 9.49
N ARG A 124 4.22 20.06 10.10
CA ARG A 124 4.42 20.68 11.41
C ARG A 124 3.62 19.91 12.45
N TYR A 125 4.29 19.52 13.53
CA TYR A 125 3.71 18.73 14.60
C TYR A 125 3.90 19.40 15.94
N PRO A 126 2.91 19.36 16.86
CA PRO A 126 3.11 19.74 18.27
C PRO A 126 4.22 18.88 18.91
N ALA A 127 4.96 19.44 19.86
CA ALA A 127 6.07 18.74 20.53
C ALA A 127 5.65 17.43 21.24
N THR A 128 4.38 17.30 21.58
CA THR A 128 3.81 16.08 22.21
C THR A 128 3.24 15.07 21.20
N PHE A 129 3.31 15.37 19.92
CA PHE A 129 2.79 14.48 18.88
C PHE A 129 3.82 13.39 18.56
N ASN A 130 3.42 12.13 18.63
CA ASN A 130 4.30 11.02 18.23
C ASN A 130 4.53 11.05 16.73
N SER A 131 5.78 10.85 16.30
CA SER A 131 6.11 10.81 14.88
C SER A 131 5.31 9.72 14.16
N PRO A 132 4.57 10.06 13.10
CA PRO A 132 3.88 9.07 12.30
C PRO A 132 4.81 8.36 11.30
N ASN A 133 6.04 8.85 11.13
CA ASN A 133 6.99 8.26 10.20
C ASN A 133 7.31 6.82 10.60
N THR A 134 7.30 5.94 9.60
CA THR A 134 7.46 4.50 9.82
C THR A 134 8.47 3.93 8.83
N VAL A 135 9.31 3.00 9.31
CA VAL A 135 10.17 2.18 8.45
C VAL A 135 9.71 0.73 8.56
N GLU A 136 9.49 0.09 7.42
CA GLU A 136 9.17 -1.34 7.34
C GLU A 136 10.21 -2.07 6.51
N LEU A 137 10.61 -3.26 6.98
CA LEU A 137 11.22 -4.32 6.17
C LEU A 137 10.10 -5.18 5.59
N TYR A 138 10.18 -5.56 4.33
CA TYR A 138 9.23 -6.50 3.76
C TYR A 138 9.91 -7.63 2.98
N LEU A 139 9.21 -8.76 2.97
CA LEU A 139 9.52 -9.93 2.17
C LEU A 139 8.27 -10.37 1.42
N ALA A 140 8.41 -10.69 0.13
CA ALA A 140 7.29 -11.21 -0.65
C ALA A 140 7.73 -12.40 -1.50
N ALA A 141 6.79 -13.31 -1.70
CA ALA A 141 6.90 -14.39 -2.66
C ALA A 141 5.67 -14.36 -3.58
N SER A 142 5.88 -14.54 -4.87
CA SER A 142 4.81 -14.61 -5.86
C SER A 142 4.85 -15.94 -6.62
N TRP A 143 3.68 -16.45 -6.93
CA TRP A 143 3.50 -17.61 -7.81
C TRP A 143 2.37 -17.32 -8.78
N LYS A 144 2.72 -17.22 -10.07
CA LYS A 144 1.78 -16.78 -11.11
C LYS A 144 1.14 -15.44 -10.75
N THR A 145 -0.16 -15.44 -10.47
CA THR A 145 -0.95 -14.24 -10.15
C THR A 145 -1.19 -14.05 -8.65
N LEU A 146 -0.65 -14.93 -7.80
CA LEU A 146 -0.75 -14.83 -6.35
C LEU A 146 0.52 -14.22 -5.76
N THR A 147 0.38 -13.38 -4.75
CA THR A 147 1.49 -12.80 -3.98
C THR A 147 1.19 -12.89 -2.50
N LEU A 148 2.13 -13.43 -1.75
CA LEU A 148 2.16 -13.39 -0.29
C LEU A 148 3.26 -12.42 0.14
N LYS A 149 2.93 -11.41 0.95
CA LYS A 149 3.87 -10.41 1.46
C LYS A 149 3.76 -10.29 2.97
N TYR A 150 4.91 -10.21 3.64
CA TYR A 150 4.99 -9.87 5.06
C TYR A 150 5.79 -8.58 5.22
N SER A 151 5.23 -7.63 5.96
CA SER A 151 5.88 -6.37 6.34
C SER A 151 6.07 -6.32 7.86
N HIS A 152 7.22 -5.83 8.30
CA HIS A 152 7.62 -5.74 9.70
C HIS A 152 8.10 -4.33 10.01
N ALA A 153 7.46 -3.67 10.97
CA ALA A 153 7.81 -2.32 11.38
C ALA A 153 9.10 -2.31 12.21
N LEU A 154 10.11 -1.60 11.72
CA LEU A 154 11.40 -1.41 12.39
C LEU A 154 11.38 -0.23 13.37
N THR A 155 10.40 0.64 13.25
CA THR A 155 10.10 1.77 14.13
C THR A 155 8.68 1.63 14.68
N ASP A 156 8.20 2.57 15.46
CA ASP A 156 6.80 2.64 15.83
C ASP A 156 5.91 2.80 14.59
N LEU A 157 4.79 2.09 14.56
CA LEU A 157 3.86 2.06 13.42
C LEU A 157 2.94 3.28 13.48
N PHE A 158 3.09 4.24 12.55
CA PHE A 158 2.19 5.39 12.34
C PHE A 158 1.85 6.17 13.62
N GLY A 159 2.85 6.35 14.51
CA GLY A 159 2.69 7.10 15.77
C GLY A 159 2.02 6.32 16.90
N PHE A 160 1.69 5.04 16.72
CA PHE A 160 1.31 4.18 17.84
C PHE A 160 2.50 3.93 18.76
N VAL A 161 2.51 4.54 19.93
CA VAL A 161 3.59 4.43 20.93
C VAL A 161 3.89 2.95 21.24
N ASP A 162 5.19 2.61 21.30
CA ASP A 162 5.69 1.27 21.66
C ASP A 162 5.07 0.18 20.75
N SER A 163 5.03 0.44 19.43
CA SER A 163 4.48 -0.47 18.43
C SER A 163 5.51 -1.02 17.44
N ARG A 164 6.80 -0.78 17.71
CA ARG A 164 7.88 -1.42 16.96
C ARG A 164 7.69 -2.93 16.95
N GLY A 165 7.90 -3.57 15.78
CA GLY A 165 7.62 -4.99 15.60
C GLY A 165 6.18 -5.29 15.18
N ALA A 166 5.36 -4.26 14.92
CA ALA A 166 4.08 -4.46 14.25
C ALA A 166 4.29 -5.18 12.92
N GLY A 167 3.41 -6.13 12.58
CA GLY A 167 3.51 -6.95 11.39
C GLY A 167 2.25 -6.87 10.55
N TYR A 168 2.41 -7.01 9.24
CA TYR A 168 1.29 -7.13 8.32
C TYR A 168 1.54 -8.26 7.32
N LEU A 169 0.62 -9.21 7.26
CA LEU A 169 0.62 -10.30 6.27
C LEU A 169 -0.48 -10.02 5.24
N ASP A 170 -0.12 -10.10 3.98
CA ASP A 170 -0.96 -9.82 2.82
C ASP A 170 -0.94 -11.01 1.86
N LEU A 171 -2.10 -11.50 1.47
CA LEU A 171 -2.27 -12.42 0.35
C LEU A 171 -3.15 -11.73 -0.69
N ALA A 172 -2.57 -11.44 -1.85
CA ALA A 172 -3.26 -10.79 -2.96
C ALA A 172 -3.22 -11.65 -4.22
N GLY A 173 -4.20 -11.45 -5.09
CA GLY A 173 -4.24 -12.16 -6.37
C GLY A 173 -5.16 -11.51 -7.38
N SER A 174 -5.00 -11.95 -8.64
CA SER A 174 -5.87 -11.52 -9.74
C SER A 174 -6.16 -12.67 -10.69
N VAL A 175 -7.33 -12.61 -11.33
CA VAL A 175 -7.75 -13.57 -12.36
C VAL A 175 -8.17 -12.77 -13.60
N ASP A 176 -7.49 -13.03 -14.72
CA ASP A 176 -7.86 -12.44 -16.01
C ASP A 176 -9.22 -13.01 -16.48
N LEU A 177 -10.18 -12.12 -16.71
CA LEU A 177 -11.51 -12.45 -17.21
C LEU A 177 -11.63 -12.23 -18.73
N GLY A 178 -10.54 -11.82 -19.38
CA GLY A 178 -10.53 -11.44 -20.78
C GLY A 178 -10.97 -9.99 -21.01
N HIS A 179 -10.81 -9.53 -22.26
CA HIS A 179 -11.20 -8.18 -22.71
C HIS A 179 -10.54 -7.02 -21.91
N GLY A 180 -9.36 -7.26 -21.32
CA GLY A 180 -8.66 -6.28 -20.49
C GLY A 180 -9.28 -6.06 -19.11
N ILE A 181 -10.14 -6.99 -18.65
CA ILE A 181 -10.77 -6.98 -17.33
C ILE A 181 -10.17 -8.08 -16.47
N ALA A 182 -9.86 -7.80 -15.21
CA ALA A 182 -9.44 -8.78 -14.23
C ALA A 182 -10.24 -8.66 -12.93
N LEU A 183 -10.54 -9.80 -12.31
CA LEU A 183 -10.98 -9.87 -10.92
C LEU A 183 -9.74 -9.69 -10.03
N VAL A 184 -9.83 -8.82 -9.04
CA VAL A 184 -8.76 -8.57 -8.07
C VAL A 184 -9.27 -8.83 -6.65
N ALA A 185 -8.47 -9.51 -5.86
CA ALA A 185 -8.80 -9.83 -4.48
C ALA A 185 -7.58 -9.73 -3.58
N HIS A 186 -7.84 -9.48 -2.30
CA HIS A 186 -6.82 -9.41 -1.27
C HIS A 186 -7.43 -9.73 0.09
N VAL A 187 -6.66 -10.36 0.96
CA VAL A 187 -6.92 -10.51 2.39
C VAL A 187 -5.65 -10.20 3.16
N GLY A 188 -5.77 -9.46 4.25
CA GLY A 188 -4.65 -9.05 5.06
C GLY A 188 -4.91 -9.16 6.56
N ARG A 189 -3.82 -9.16 7.32
CA ARG A 189 -3.86 -9.09 8.78
C ARG A 189 -2.78 -8.17 9.30
N GLN A 190 -3.19 -7.16 10.06
CA GLN A 190 -2.33 -6.28 10.82
C GLN A 190 -2.23 -6.75 12.27
N TRP A 191 -1.01 -6.93 12.77
CA TRP A 191 -0.71 -7.10 14.19
C TRP A 191 -0.06 -5.83 14.71
N VAL A 192 -0.61 -5.28 15.79
CA VAL A 192 -0.03 -4.14 16.50
C VAL A 192 0.25 -4.59 17.92
N PRO A 193 1.51 -4.57 18.40
CA PRO A 193 1.85 -4.97 19.77
C PRO A 193 1.09 -4.17 20.82
N ALA A 194 1.03 -4.68 22.04
CA ALA A 194 0.62 -3.88 23.19
C ALA A 194 1.58 -2.71 23.38
N GLY A 195 1.06 -1.54 23.74
CA GLY A 195 1.88 -0.35 23.97
C GLY A 195 1.81 0.11 25.41
N SER A 196 2.92 0.66 25.90
CA SER A 196 3.08 1.21 27.25
C SER A 196 3.75 2.56 27.22
N THR A 197 3.42 3.43 28.16
CA THR A 197 4.09 4.72 28.37
C THR A 197 4.36 4.89 29.87
N GLY A 198 5.62 5.08 30.25
CA GLY A 198 6.00 5.20 31.66
C GLY A 198 5.62 3.99 32.50
N GLY A 199 5.64 2.78 31.92
CA GLY A 199 5.24 1.53 32.60
C GLY A 199 3.73 1.31 32.69
N ILE A 200 2.91 2.23 32.19
CA ILE A 200 1.46 2.12 32.16
C ILE A 200 1.03 1.62 30.79
N ARG A 201 0.23 0.55 30.74
CA ARG A 201 -0.34 0.05 29.47
C ARG A 201 -1.33 1.07 28.90
N VAL A 202 -1.04 1.58 27.69
CA VAL A 202 -1.93 2.50 26.97
C VAL A 202 -2.71 1.81 25.85
N ARG A 203 -2.31 0.60 25.46
CA ARG A 203 -2.95 -0.19 24.40
C ARG A 203 -2.74 -1.69 24.62
N ALA A 204 -3.77 -2.51 24.49
CA ALA A 204 -3.62 -3.96 24.36
C ALA A 204 -3.37 -4.34 22.88
N ALA A 205 -2.63 -5.43 22.62
CA ALA A 205 -2.31 -5.87 21.27
C ALA A 205 -3.56 -6.10 20.38
N ARG A 206 -4.65 -6.57 20.97
CA ARG A 206 -5.93 -6.81 20.27
C ARG A 206 -6.69 -5.54 19.89
N ASP A 207 -6.34 -4.37 20.46
CA ASP A 207 -7.16 -3.16 20.30
C ASP A 207 -7.00 -2.54 18.90
N CYS A 208 -5.76 -2.60 18.35
CA CYS A 208 -5.43 -2.03 17.04
C CYS A 208 -5.06 -3.08 16.00
N SER A 209 -5.08 -4.39 16.35
CA SER A 209 -4.89 -5.47 15.38
C SER A 209 -6.22 -5.79 14.70
N TYR A 210 -6.17 -6.06 13.39
CA TYR A 210 -7.38 -6.30 12.60
C TYR A 210 -7.06 -7.13 11.34
N HIS A 211 -8.13 -7.57 10.68
CA HIS A 211 -8.08 -8.12 9.33
C HIS A 211 -8.73 -7.14 8.36
N ASP A 212 -8.26 -7.17 7.12
CA ASP A 212 -8.87 -6.44 6.02
C ASP A 212 -9.00 -7.33 4.78
N TRP A 213 -9.90 -6.96 3.89
CA TRP A 213 -10.07 -7.62 2.62
C TRP A 213 -10.59 -6.65 1.56
N ARG A 214 -10.32 -6.97 0.32
CA ARG A 214 -10.91 -6.28 -0.83
C ARG A 214 -11.27 -7.27 -1.93
N LEU A 215 -12.31 -6.93 -2.68
CA LEU A 215 -12.73 -7.65 -3.87
C LEU A 215 -13.25 -6.65 -4.89
N GLY A 216 -12.89 -6.82 -6.16
CA GLY A 216 -13.36 -5.92 -7.20
C GLY A 216 -12.85 -6.27 -8.58
N LEU A 217 -13.03 -5.33 -9.48
CA LEU A 217 -12.62 -5.45 -10.88
C LEU A 217 -11.59 -4.37 -11.20
N SER A 218 -10.63 -4.72 -12.04
CA SER A 218 -9.76 -3.77 -12.73
C SER A 218 -9.93 -3.90 -14.23
N ALA A 219 -9.72 -2.82 -14.98
CA ALA A 219 -9.82 -2.79 -16.42
C ALA A 219 -8.82 -1.82 -17.04
N GLN A 220 -8.36 -2.14 -18.24
CA GLN A 220 -7.64 -1.21 -19.09
C GLN A 220 -8.56 -0.71 -20.20
N ALA A 221 -8.82 0.59 -20.21
CA ALA A 221 -9.67 1.23 -21.20
C ALA A 221 -9.17 2.65 -21.50
N VAL A 222 -9.22 3.05 -22.77
CA VAL A 222 -8.81 4.37 -23.28
C VAL A 222 -7.40 4.83 -22.84
N GLY A 223 -6.47 3.87 -22.70
CA GLY A 223 -5.09 4.15 -22.27
C GLY A 223 -4.94 4.43 -20.76
N LEU A 224 -5.97 4.15 -19.97
CA LEU A 224 -6.01 4.31 -18.52
C LEU A 224 -6.29 2.97 -17.83
N ASN A 225 -5.79 2.84 -16.60
CA ASN A 225 -6.08 1.75 -15.69
C ASN A 225 -7.22 2.18 -14.77
N TRP A 226 -8.29 1.40 -14.72
CA TRP A 226 -9.46 1.61 -13.89
C TRP A 226 -9.57 0.50 -12.85
N ALA A 227 -10.03 0.81 -11.65
CA ALA A 227 -10.46 -0.21 -10.72
C ALA A 227 -11.67 0.25 -9.92
N LEU A 228 -12.57 -0.70 -9.65
CA LEU A 228 -13.69 -0.55 -8.75
C LEU A 228 -13.63 -1.71 -7.76
N VAL A 229 -13.32 -1.41 -6.50
CA VAL A 229 -13.13 -2.41 -5.45
C VAL A 229 -13.96 -2.09 -4.22
N TYR A 230 -14.55 -3.10 -3.61
CA TYR A 230 -15.08 -3.01 -2.26
C TYR A 230 -13.99 -3.41 -1.28
N VAL A 231 -13.79 -2.60 -0.24
CA VAL A 231 -12.78 -2.78 0.81
C VAL A 231 -13.46 -2.75 2.16
N ASP A 232 -13.13 -3.68 3.05
CA ASP A 232 -13.70 -3.71 4.39
C ASP A 232 -12.71 -4.27 5.42
N THR A 233 -12.97 -4.03 6.71
CA THR A 233 -12.12 -4.47 7.82
C THR A 233 -12.95 -4.86 9.04
N ASP A 234 -12.35 -5.63 9.96
CA ASP A 234 -12.84 -5.82 11.33
C ASP A 234 -12.16 -4.86 12.34
N ALA A 235 -11.49 -3.82 11.83
CA ALA A 235 -10.82 -2.80 12.63
C ALA A 235 -11.82 -2.04 13.52
N ARG A 236 -11.42 -1.77 14.76
CA ARG A 236 -12.31 -1.15 15.74
C ARG A 236 -12.33 0.37 15.57
N GLY A 237 -13.45 0.91 15.08
CA GLY A 237 -13.70 2.33 14.84
C GLY A 237 -14.72 2.99 15.79
N GLY A 238 -15.07 2.35 16.92
CA GLY A 238 -15.94 2.91 17.95
C GLY A 238 -15.29 4.03 18.77
N ALA A 239 -16.04 4.69 19.64
CA ALA A 239 -15.51 5.75 20.50
C ALA A 239 -14.36 5.23 21.38
N GLY A 240 -13.23 5.95 21.37
CA GLY A 240 -12.02 5.58 22.11
C GLY A 240 -11.23 4.42 21.52
N GLN A 241 -11.56 3.97 20.31
CA GLN A 241 -10.86 2.89 19.61
C GLN A 241 -9.85 3.43 18.59
N CYS A 242 -8.92 2.55 18.15
CA CYS A 242 -7.75 2.93 17.36
C CYS A 242 -8.06 3.58 16.01
N TYR A 243 -9.15 3.16 15.36
CA TYR A 243 -9.45 3.55 13.97
C TYR A 243 -10.67 4.45 13.89
N ARG A 244 -10.86 5.29 14.91
CA ARG A 244 -11.84 6.36 14.90
C ARG A 244 -11.19 7.69 14.60
N SER A 245 -11.68 8.40 13.58
CA SER A 245 -11.24 9.77 13.31
C SER A 245 -11.74 10.74 14.40
N ALA A 246 -11.05 11.87 14.58
CA ALA A 246 -11.50 12.91 15.52
C ALA A 246 -12.91 13.43 15.20
N PRO A 247 -13.32 13.62 13.92
CA PRO A 247 -14.71 13.94 13.58
C PRO A 247 -15.73 12.83 13.88
N GLY A 248 -15.27 11.68 14.37
CA GLY A 248 -16.15 10.61 14.84
C GLY A 248 -16.52 9.56 13.78
N ARG A 249 -15.77 9.44 12.68
CA ARG A 249 -15.98 8.40 11.66
C ARG A 249 -15.20 7.14 12.00
N ASP A 250 -15.77 6.00 11.64
CA ASP A 250 -15.09 4.72 11.62
C ASP A 250 -14.25 4.61 10.34
N LEU A 251 -12.91 4.68 10.51
CA LEU A 251 -11.97 4.65 9.38
C LEU A 251 -11.82 3.23 8.78
N GLY A 252 -12.20 2.20 9.53
CA GLY A 252 -12.19 0.80 9.09
C GLY A 252 -13.46 0.35 8.36
N LYS A 253 -14.53 1.15 8.39
CA LYS A 253 -15.82 0.81 7.80
C LYS A 253 -15.71 0.55 6.29
N GLY A 254 -16.40 -0.48 5.82
CA GLY A 254 -16.43 -0.88 4.42
C GLY A 254 -16.83 0.22 3.45
N ALA A 255 -16.19 0.25 2.29
CA ALA A 255 -16.43 1.25 1.25
C ALA A 255 -16.13 0.75 -0.16
N LEU A 256 -16.85 1.29 -1.13
CA LEU A 256 -16.54 1.15 -2.54
C LEU A 256 -15.53 2.23 -2.95
N VAL A 257 -14.46 1.82 -3.61
CA VAL A 257 -13.38 2.70 -4.07
C VAL A 257 -13.27 2.60 -5.58
N LEU A 258 -13.48 3.72 -6.26
CA LEU A 258 -13.18 3.88 -7.68
C LEU A 258 -11.82 4.55 -7.82
N SER A 259 -10.97 4.02 -8.69
CA SER A 259 -9.69 4.64 -9.03
C SER A 259 -9.44 4.62 -10.54
N VAL A 260 -8.68 5.59 -11.00
CA VAL A 260 -8.20 5.71 -12.37
C VAL A 260 -6.76 6.21 -12.35
N GLY A 261 -5.92 5.64 -13.21
CA GLY A 261 -4.52 6.05 -13.27
C GLY A 261 -3.85 5.70 -14.60
N LYS A 262 -2.64 6.21 -14.76
CA LYS A 262 -1.78 5.95 -15.91
C LYS A 262 -0.35 5.72 -15.44
N THR A 263 0.34 4.82 -16.13
CA THR A 263 1.79 4.60 -16.03
C THR A 263 2.45 5.08 -17.34
N PHE A 264 3.61 5.71 -17.20
CA PHE A 264 4.38 6.29 -18.29
C PHE A 264 5.73 5.62 -18.43
#